data_d19ea60bc391e5b996fd170335668121
#
_entry.id   d19ea60bc391e5b996fd170335668121
#
_cell.length_a   1.000
_cell.length_b   1.000
_cell.length_c   1.000
_cell.angle_alpha   90.00
_cell.angle_beta   90.00
_cell.angle_gamma   90.00
#
_symmetry.space_group_name_H-M   'P 1'
#
loop_
_entity.id
_entity.type
_entity.pdbx_description
1 polymer ?
#
loop_
_entity_poly.entity_id
_entity_poly.type
_entity_poly.pdbx_seq_one_letter_code
_entity_poly.pdbx_strand_id
1 'polypeptide(L)'
;ATADNLKANEGRKLAAKVLRTWSEDFVDEDTGEVIPVERSEIYVDRGEILNEETIEKLSETDVKTILLQKDEANVNEYAIIYNTLQKDPTNTEMEAVNYIYKQLRNSEPPDEATARDVIDKLFFSEKRYDLGDVGRYRLNKKLNLTIDENTRVLTNTDMIEIIKYLIQLINSKAVVDDIDHLSNRRIRTVGEQLAN
;
A
#
# COMPACT_ATOMS: atom_id res chain seq x y z
N ALA A 1 -14.27 16.01 10.22
CA ALA A 1 -14.19 15.84 11.67
C ALA A 1 -14.92 17.01 12.33
N THR A 2 -15.84 16.77 13.24
CA THR A 2 -16.46 17.84 14.01
C THR A 2 -15.57 18.16 15.22
N ALA A 3 -15.49 19.43 15.62
CA ALA A 3 -14.67 19.88 16.74
C ALA A 3 -14.92 19.10 18.05
N ASP A 4 -16.19 18.71 18.29
CA ASP A 4 -16.57 17.91 19.46
C ASP A 4 -15.98 16.49 19.43
N ASN A 5 -15.95 15.84 18.26
CA ASN A 5 -15.34 14.53 18.08
C ASN A 5 -13.80 14.58 18.19
N LEU A 6 -13.18 15.66 17.77
CA LEU A 6 -11.75 15.88 17.91
C LEU A 6 -11.37 16.03 19.39
N LYS A 7 -12.09 16.85 20.15
CA LYS A 7 -11.88 17.03 21.60
C LYS A 7 -12.08 15.74 22.39
N ALA A 8 -13.06 14.90 21.99
CA ALA A 8 -13.28 13.60 22.64
C ALA A 8 -12.10 12.62 22.46
N ASN A 9 -11.21 12.86 21.50
CA ASN A 9 -10.03 12.05 21.20
C ASN A 9 -8.72 12.79 21.47
N GLU A 10 -8.76 13.84 22.29
CA GLU A 10 -7.56 14.58 22.70
C GLU A 10 -6.54 13.66 23.40
N GLY A 11 -5.27 13.89 23.11
CA GLY A 11 -4.17 13.07 23.61
C GLY A 11 -3.83 11.84 22.76
N ARG A 12 -4.68 11.47 21.78
CA ARG A 12 -4.39 10.37 20.85
C ARG A 12 -3.48 10.83 19.71
N LYS A 13 -2.71 9.89 19.15
CA LYS A 13 -1.81 10.15 18.02
C LYS A 13 -2.49 9.92 16.68
N LEU A 14 -2.14 10.72 15.71
CA LEU A 14 -2.56 10.54 14.31
C LEU A 14 -1.87 9.32 13.69
N ALA A 15 -2.66 8.48 13.03
CA ALA A 15 -2.16 7.30 12.31
C ALA A 15 -1.71 7.61 10.88
N ALA A 16 -2.26 8.68 10.28
CA ALA A 16 -1.94 9.11 8.92
C ALA A 16 -1.73 10.63 8.88
N LYS A 17 -1.01 11.10 7.86
CA LYS A 17 -0.89 12.52 7.56
C LYS A 17 -2.26 13.10 7.19
N VAL A 18 -2.53 14.32 7.60
CA VAL A 18 -3.70 15.08 7.15
C VAL A 18 -3.23 16.06 6.10
N LEU A 19 -3.70 15.85 4.86
CA LEU A 19 -3.26 16.58 3.68
C LEU A 19 -4.42 17.36 3.07
N ARG A 20 -4.10 18.49 2.47
CA ARG A 20 -4.91 19.11 1.42
C ARG A 20 -4.28 18.81 0.08
N THR A 21 -5.04 18.27 -0.84
CA THR A 21 -4.62 18.07 -2.22
C THR A 21 -5.45 18.96 -3.15
N TRP A 22 -4.81 19.55 -4.14
CA TRP A 22 -5.49 20.30 -5.20
C TRP A 22 -4.74 20.11 -6.51
N SER A 23 -5.45 20.26 -7.61
CA SER A 23 -4.87 20.25 -8.94
C SER A 23 -4.58 21.68 -9.39
N GLU A 24 -3.37 21.92 -9.87
CA GLU A 24 -2.95 23.18 -10.46
C GLU A 24 -2.58 22.93 -11.92
N ASP A 25 -3.21 23.69 -12.81
CA ASP A 25 -2.97 23.57 -14.24
C ASP A 25 -1.63 24.25 -14.59
N PHE A 26 -0.69 23.47 -15.03
CA PHE A 26 0.60 23.94 -15.53
C PHE A 26 0.54 23.96 -17.06
N VAL A 27 0.86 25.11 -17.64
CA VAL A 27 0.95 25.25 -19.10
C VAL A 27 2.41 25.06 -19.49
N ASP A 28 2.69 24.05 -20.27
CA ASP A 28 4.00 23.82 -20.86
C ASP A 28 4.29 24.95 -21.89
N GLU A 29 5.35 25.71 -21.66
CA GLU A 29 5.70 26.85 -22.50
C GLU A 29 6.14 26.46 -23.91
N ASP A 30 6.64 25.22 -24.09
CA ASP A 30 7.14 24.73 -25.39
C ASP A 30 6.01 24.12 -26.25
N THR A 31 5.08 23.39 -25.64
CA THR A 31 4.02 22.66 -26.35
C THR A 31 2.66 23.36 -26.27
N GLY A 32 2.45 24.24 -25.29
CA GLY A 32 1.16 24.88 -25.00
C GLY A 32 0.12 23.92 -24.42
N GLU A 33 0.49 22.72 -24.03
CA GLU A 33 -0.39 21.76 -23.39
C GLU A 33 -0.61 22.12 -21.92
N VAL A 34 -1.86 21.96 -21.47
CA VAL A 34 -2.23 22.15 -20.06
C VAL A 34 -2.10 20.81 -19.35
N ILE A 35 -1.13 20.72 -18.45
CA ILE A 35 -0.88 19.51 -17.65
C ILE A 35 -1.37 19.77 -16.24
N PRO A 36 -2.39 19.04 -15.73
CA PRO A 36 -2.81 19.16 -14.35
C PRO A 36 -1.73 18.56 -13.43
N VAL A 37 -1.17 19.38 -12.56
CA VAL A 37 -0.20 18.96 -11.55
C VAL A 37 -0.89 18.89 -10.20
N GLU A 38 -0.85 17.73 -9.56
CA GLU A 38 -1.38 17.54 -8.21
C GLU A 38 -0.42 18.14 -7.18
N ARG A 39 -0.94 19.02 -6.34
CA ARG A 39 -0.21 19.65 -5.23
C ARG A 39 -0.76 19.13 -3.91
N SER A 40 0.13 19.00 -2.93
CA SER A 40 -0.25 18.59 -1.58
C SER A 40 0.39 19.50 -0.54
N GLU A 41 -0.37 19.82 0.50
CA GLU A 41 0.08 20.53 1.68
C GLU A 41 -0.25 19.71 2.93
N ILE A 42 0.73 19.53 3.80
CA ILE A 42 0.56 18.77 5.04
C ILE A 42 0.09 19.73 6.12
N TYR A 43 -1.13 19.53 6.64
CA TYR A 43 -1.64 20.28 7.78
C TYR A 43 -1.14 19.75 9.12
N VAL A 44 -1.16 18.43 9.28
CA VAL A 44 -0.68 17.74 10.49
C VAL A 44 0.02 16.46 10.08
N ASP A 45 1.19 16.21 10.63
CA ASP A 45 1.99 15.05 10.28
C ASP A 45 1.53 13.80 11.05
N ARG A 46 1.96 12.67 10.56
CA ARG A 46 1.73 11.36 11.18
C ARG A 46 2.45 11.27 12.53
N GLY A 47 1.76 10.75 13.53
CA GLY A 47 2.32 10.57 14.87
C GLY A 47 2.22 11.80 15.75
N GLU A 48 1.75 12.95 15.25
CA GLU A 48 1.44 14.10 16.08
C GLU A 48 0.28 13.78 17.03
N ILE A 49 0.34 14.38 18.22
CA ILE A 49 -0.67 14.21 19.25
C ILE A 49 -1.78 15.24 19.01
N LEU A 50 -3.03 14.80 19.10
CA LEU A 50 -4.17 15.70 19.13
C LEU A 50 -4.15 16.52 20.42
N ASN A 51 -3.60 17.74 20.33
CA ASN A 51 -3.64 18.77 21.36
C ASN A 51 -4.59 19.90 20.90
N GLU A 52 -4.84 20.88 21.77
CA GLU A 52 -5.72 22.00 21.45
C GLU A 52 -5.30 22.72 20.16
N GLU A 53 -3.99 22.92 19.95
CA GLU A 53 -3.45 23.59 18.77
C GLU A 53 -3.71 22.79 17.46
N THR A 54 -3.50 21.46 17.49
CA THR A 54 -3.77 20.60 16.32
C THR A 54 -5.26 20.45 16.05
N ILE A 55 -6.09 20.45 17.09
CA ILE A 55 -7.54 20.43 16.96
C ILE A 55 -8.05 21.74 16.32
N GLU A 56 -7.50 22.88 16.72
CA GLU A 56 -7.85 24.17 16.14
C GLU A 56 -7.47 24.24 14.67
N LYS A 57 -6.24 23.87 14.31
CA LYS A 57 -5.79 23.74 12.91
C LYS A 57 -6.68 22.82 12.09
N LEU A 58 -7.06 21.66 12.61
CA LEU A 58 -7.92 20.71 11.92
C LEU A 58 -9.37 21.18 11.79
N SER A 59 -9.87 21.97 12.75
CA SER A 59 -11.23 22.52 12.70
C SER A 59 -11.41 23.63 11.66
N GLU A 60 -10.33 24.30 11.27
CA GLU A 60 -10.30 25.32 10.21
C GLU A 60 -10.23 24.69 8.81
N THR A 61 -10.02 23.37 8.72
CA THR A 61 -9.91 22.65 7.45
C THR A 61 -11.21 21.93 7.09
N ASP A 62 -11.42 21.67 5.80
CA ASP A 62 -12.55 20.90 5.27
C ASP A 62 -12.40 19.36 5.48
N VAL A 63 -11.49 18.93 6.34
CA VAL A 63 -11.22 17.51 6.59
C VAL A 63 -12.42 16.84 7.27
N LYS A 64 -12.99 15.84 6.60
CA LYS A 64 -14.19 15.12 7.09
C LYS A 64 -13.84 14.01 8.07
N THR A 65 -12.70 13.35 7.87
CA THR A 65 -12.27 12.19 8.67
C THR A 65 -10.78 12.23 8.91
N ILE A 66 -10.37 11.81 10.11
CA ILE A 66 -8.97 11.59 10.48
C ILE A 66 -8.80 10.16 10.97
N LEU A 67 -7.60 9.62 10.80
CA LEU A 67 -7.24 8.30 11.29
C LEU A 67 -6.41 8.43 12.56
N LEU A 68 -6.88 7.81 13.62
CA LEU A 68 -6.20 7.78 14.92
C LEU A 68 -5.58 6.41 15.18
N GLN A 69 -4.49 6.38 15.92
CA GLN A 69 -3.87 5.14 16.36
C GLN A 69 -4.80 4.41 17.35
N LYS A 70 -4.87 3.07 17.23
CA LYS A 70 -5.57 2.24 18.19
C LYS A 70 -4.78 2.16 19.50
N ASP A 71 -5.45 2.35 20.62
CA ASP A 71 -4.82 2.30 21.96
C ASP A 71 -4.34 0.90 22.33
N GLU A 72 -4.97 -0.15 21.78
CA GLU A 72 -4.68 -1.56 22.04
C GLU A 72 -3.74 -2.21 21.00
N ALA A 73 -3.17 -1.41 20.09
CA ALA A 73 -2.25 -1.96 19.09
C ALA A 73 -1.03 -2.57 19.79
N ASN A 74 -0.72 -3.83 19.45
CA ASN A 74 0.51 -4.45 19.91
C ASN A 74 1.68 -3.56 19.50
N VAL A 75 2.41 -3.05 20.45
CA VAL A 75 3.44 -2.00 20.25
C VAL A 75 4.43 -2.40 19.15
N ASN A 76 4.78 -3.70 19.05
CA ASN A 76 5.72 -4.19 18.05
C ASN A 76 5.12 -4.20 16.64
N GLU A 77 3.87 -4.64 16.49
CA GLU A 77 3.19 -4.65 15.17
C GLU A 77 3.01 -3.23 14.64
N TYR A 78 2.58 -2.33 15.53
CA TYR A 78 2.42 -0.94 15.19
C TYR A 78 3.76 -0.28 14.83
N ALA A 79 4.83 -0.55 15.58
CA ALA A 79 6.15 0.02 15.32
C ALA A 79 6.68 -0.34 13.92
N ILE A 80 6.43 -1.57 13.44
CA ILE A 80 6.85 -1.99 12.11
C ILE A 80 6.15 -1.15 11.04
N ILE A 81 4.83 -1.05 11.12
CA ILE A 81 4.04 -0.25 10.16
C ILE A 81 4.43 1.22 10.24
N TYR A 82 4.52 1.77 11.45
CA TYR A 82 4.88 3.16 11.69
C TYR A 82 6.25 3.51 11.10
N ASN A 83 7.26 2.69 11.37
CA ASN A 83 8.61 2.90 10.85
C ASN A 83 8.66 2.79 9.32
N THR A 84 7.87 1.89 8.73
CA THR A 84 7.74 1.76 7.26
C THR A 84 7.13 3.01 6.67
N LEU A 85 6.04 3.49 7.25
CA LEU A 85 5.35 4.69 6.80
C LEU A 85 6.17 5.97 7.03
N GLN A 86 7.02 6.03 8.06
CA GLN A 86 7.93 7.17 8.26
C GLN A 86 9.03 7.27 7.19
N LYS A 87 9.42 6.13 6.61
CA LYS A 87 10.41 6.09 5.54
C LYS A 87 9.81 6.34 4.16
N ASP A 88 8.49 6.37 4.07
CA ASP A 88 7.78 6.65 2.82
C ASP A 88 7.87 8.15 2.51
N PRO A 89 8.54 8.55 1.42
CA PRO A 89 8.67 9.95 1.04
C PRO A 89 7.42 10.51 0.35
N THR A 90 6.44 9.65 0.03
CA THR A 90 5.27 10.02 -0.78
C THR A 90 4.10 10.46 0.09
N ASN A 91 3.31 11.41 -0.41
CA ASN A 91 2.13 11.94 0.26
C ASN A 91 0.84 11.64 -0.51
N THR A 92 0.91 11.54 -1.82
CA THR A 92 -0.24 11.29 -2.70
C THR A 92 -0.09 9.96 -3.42
N GLU A 93 -1.20 9.44 -3.97
CA GLU A 93 -1.19 8.22 -4.77
C GLU A 93 -0.32 8.38 -6.03
N MET A 94 -0.39 9.56 -6.67
CA MET A 94 0.40 9.87 -7.87
C MET A 94 1.90 9.87 -7.58
N GLU A 95 2.32 10.50 -6.48
CA GLU A 95 3.71 10.46 -6.03
C GLU A 95 4.18 9.02 -5.76
N ALA A 96 3.33 8.20 -5.14
CA ALA A 96 3.64 6.80 -4.86
C ALA A 96 3.81 5.98 -6.15
N VAL A 97 2.91 6.16 -7.12
CA VAL A 97 2.98 5.50 -8.43
C VAL A 97 4.28 5.88 -9.17
N ASN A 98 4.62 7.16 -9.21
CA ASN A 98 5.84 7.66 -9.84
C ASN A 98 7.09 7.14 -9.11
N TYR A 99 7.07 7.12 -7.79
CA TYR A 99 8.18 6.59 -6.99
C TYR A 99 8.40 5.09 -7.25
N ILE A 100 7.34 4.29 -7.28
CA ILE A 100 7.41 2.86 -7.61
C ILE A 100 7.95 2.65 -9.02
N TYR A 101 7.45 3.41 -10.01
CA TYR A 101 7.93 3.34 -11.38
C TYR A 101 9.44 3.61 -11.45
N LYS A 102 9.90 4.67 -10.79
CA LYS A 102 11.32 5.05 -10.74
C LYS A 102 12.19 3.94 -10.14
N GLN A 103 11.72 3.28 -9.08
CA GLN A 103 12.42 2.15 -8.48
C GLN A 103 12.49 0.93 -9.43
N LEU A 104 11.45 0.68 -10.21
CA LEU A 104 11.39 -0.46 -11.13
C LEU A 104 12.16 -0.23 -12.44
N ARG A 105 12.19 1.00 -12.94
CA ARG A 105 12.73 1.34 -14.27
C ARG A 105 14.01 2.17 -14.24
N ASN A 106 14.41 2.68 -13.08
CA ASN A 106 15.51 3.63 -12.89
C ASN A 106 15.41 4.89 -13.78
N SER A 107 14.19 5.30 -14.11
CA SER A 107 13.89 6.49 -14.93
C SER A 107 12.59 7.13 -14.45
N GLU A 108 12.41 8.40 -14.73
CA GLU A 108 11.13 9.07 -14.50
C GLU A 108 10.07 8.54 -15.47
N PRO A 109 8.79 8.42 -15.06
CA PRO A 109 7.73 8.04 -15.97
C PRO A 109 7.45 9.16 -16.99
N PRO A 110 7.16 8.81 -18.26
CA PRO A 110 6.76 9.81 -19.25
C PRO A 110 5.39 10.42 -18.94
N ASP A 111 4.49 9.62 -18.37
CA ASP A 111 3.15 10.00 -17.96
C ASP A 111 2.63 9.08 -16.84
N GLU A 112 1.57 9.50 -16.15
CA GLU A 112 0.95 8.74 -15.07
C GLU A 112 0.34 7.42 -15.55
N ALA A 113 -0.29 7.43 -16.73
CA ALA A 113 -0.95 6.26 -17.29
C ALA A 113 0.07 5.13 -17.55
N THR A 114 1.25 5.48 -18.07
CA THR A 114 2.36 4.54 -18.26
C THR A 114 2.88 4.01 -16.94
N ALA A 115 2.98 4.85 -15.91
CA ALA A 115 3.43 4.42 -14.59
C ALA A 115 2.45 3.42 -13.95
N ARG A 116 1.14 3.69 -14.00
CA ARG A 116 0.10 2.78 -13.52
C ARG A 116 0.08 1.46 -14.31
N ASP A 117 0.18 1.52 -15.64
CA ASP A 117 0.20 0.33 -16.50
C ASP A 117 1.37 -0.62 -16.18
N VAL A 118 2.53 -0.08 -15.80
CA VAL A 118 3.67 -0.91 -15.37
C VAL A 118 3.37 -1.65 -14.06
N ILE A 119 2.74 -0.99 -13.09
CA ILE A 119 2.36 -1.60 -11.81
C ILE A 119 1.25 -2.65 -12.03
N ASP A 120 0.23 -2.31 -12.82
CA ASP A 120 -0.86 -3.22 -13.14
C ASP A 120 -0.36 -4.49 -13.84
N LYS A 121 0.55 -4.33 -14.80
CA LYS A 121 1.17 -5.46 -15.50
C LYS A 121 2.02 -6.34 -14.60
N LEU A 122 2.54 -5.79 -13.51
CA LEU A 122 3.42 -6.54 -12.61
C LEU A 122 2.64 -7.56 -11.74
N PHE A 123 1.43 -7.21 -11.28
CA PHE A 123 0.69 -7.99 -10.29
C PHE A 123 -0.76 -8.31 -10.66
N PHE A 124 -1.42 -7.45 -11.45
CA PHE A 124 -2.87 -7.49 -11.65
C PHE A 124 -3.31 -7.86 -13.07
N SER A 125 -2.36 -8.00 -14.01
CA SER A 125 -2.68 -8.34 -15.40
C SER A 125 -2.56 -9.83 -15.67
N GLU A 126 -3.64 -10.48 -16.07
CA GLU A 126 -3.69 -11.89 -16.44
C GLU A 126 -2.73 -12.28 -17.56
N LYS A 127 -2.34 -11.31 -18.42
CA LYS A 127 -1.37 -11.54 -19.50
C LYS A 127 0.08 -11.65 -19.03
N ARG A 128 0.38 -11.17 -17.84
CA ARG A 128 1.75 -11.04 -17.32
C ARG A 128 1.98 -11.77 -16.01
N TYR A 129 0.93 -11.95 -15.22
CA TYR A 129 0.99 -12.56 -13.90
C TYR A 129 -0.02 -13.71 -13.83
N ASP A 130 0.42 -14.88 -13.46
CA ASP A 130 -0.42 -16.06 -13.30
C ASP A 130 0.00 -16.86 -12.08
N LEU A 131 -0.83 -16.88 -11.07
CA LEU A 131 -0.67 -17.72 -9.87
C LEU A 131 -0.86 -19.21 -10.18
N GLY A 132 -1.60 -19.52 -11.24
CA GLY A 132 -2.14 -20.85 -11.47
C GLY A 132 -3.12 -21.30 -10.38
N ASP A 133 -3.83 -22.39 -10.63
CA ASP A 133 -4.87 -22.89 -9.72
C ASP A 133 -4.27 -23.34 -8.38
N VAL A 134 -3.11 -24.00 -8.41
CA VAL A 134 -2.39 -24.46 -7.21
C VAL A 134 -1.87 -23.28 -6.39
N GLY A 135 -1.38 -22.22 -7.05
CA GLY A 135 -0.91 -21.02 -6.37
C GLY A 135 -2.04 -20.30 -5.64
N ARG A 136 -3.18 -20.10 -6.31
CA ARG A 136 -4.38 -19.48 -5.71
C ARG A 136 -4.90 -20.31 -4.53
N TYR A 137 -5.04 -21.61 -4.69
CA TYR A 137 -5.47 -22.50 -3.62
C TYR A 137 -4.53 -22.40 -2.39
N ARG A 138 -3.22 -22.45 -2.60
CA ARG A 138 -2.24 -22.36 -1.50
C ARG A 138 -2.27 -21.02 -0.81
N LEU A 139 -2.40 -19.92 -1.56
CA LEU A 139 -2.49 -18.57 -1.02
C LEU A 139 -3.76 -18.41 -0.16
N ASN A 140 -4.91 -18.83 -0.69
CA ASN A 140 -6.18 -18.82 0.05
C ASN A 140 -6.08 -19.62 1.35
N LYS A 141 -5.53 -20.82 1.27
CA LYS A 141 -5.40 -21.70 2.44
C LYS A 141 -4.45 -21.12 3.50
N LYS A 142 -3.33 -20.54 3.08
CA LYS A 142 -2.31 -20.01 3.99
C LYS A 142 -2.77 -18.73 4.70
N LEU A 143 -3.44 -17.85 3.97
CA LEU A 143 -3.91 -16.55 4.46
C LEU A 143 -5.38 -16.58 4.94
N ASN A 144 -6.03 -17.74 4.95
CA ASN A 144 -7.45 -17.88 5.28
C ASN A 144 -8.37 -16.99 4.43
N LEU A 145 -8.11 -16.92 3.13
CA LEU A 145 -8.89 -16.14 2.18
C LEU A 145 -9.99 -16.99 1.53
N THR A 146 -11.09 -16.32 1.15
CA THR A 146 -12.22 -16.91 0.43
C THR A 146 -12.35 -16.36 -1.00
N ILE A 147 -11.21 -16.05 -1.64
CA ILE A 147 -11.18 -15.53 -3.01
C ILE A 147 -11.42 -16.70 -3.98
N ASP A 148 -12.16 -16.42 -5.07
CA ASP A 148 -12.46 -17.41 -6.10
C ASP A 148 -11.16 -18.07 -6.63
N GLU A 149 -11.18 -19.40 -6.68
CA GLU A 149 -10.05 -20.21 -7.16
C GLU A 149 -9.71 -19.94 -8.64
N ASN A 150 -10.65 -19.43 -9.41
CA ASN A 150 -10.42 -19.01 -10.80
C ASN A 150 -9.66 -17.68 -10.93
N THR A 151 -9.50 -16.91 -9.84
CA THR A 151 -8.77 -15.65 -9.84
C THR A 151 -7.27 -15.91 -9.89
N ARG A 152 -6.66 -15.73 -11.05
CA ARG A 152 -5.25 -16.06 -11.31
C ARG A 152 -4.26 -14.92 -11.07
N VAL A 153 -4.77 -13.73 -10.81
CA VAL A 153 -3.97 -12.52 -10.47
C VAL A 153 -4.07 -12.19 -9.00
N LEU A 154 -3.17 -11.36 -8.50
CA LEU A 154 -3.27 -10.83 -7.15
C LEU A 154 -4.41 -9.83 -7.04
N THR A 155 -5.02 -9.77 -5.87
CA THR A 155 -6.03 -8.77 -5.51
C THR A 155 -5.49 -7.85 -4.41
N ASN A 156 -6.13 -6.69 -4.21
CA ASN A 156 -5.76 -5.79 -3.12
C ASN A 156 -5.89 -6.47 -1.74
N THR A 157 -6.87 -7.38 -1.60
CA THR A 157 -7.05 -8.18 -0.38
C THR A 157 -5.85 -9.10 -0.16
N ASP A 158 -5.35 -9.76 -1.21
CA ASP A 158 -4.14 -10.59 -1.12
C ASP A 158 -2.95 -9.79 -0.62
N MET A 159 -2.73 -8.59 -1.17
CA MET A 159 -1.61 -7.73 -0.79
C MET A 159 -1.66 -7.35 0.69
N ILE A 160 -2.83 -6.95 1.19
CA ILE A 160 -3.03 -6.59 2.60
C ILE A 160 -2.76 -7.78 3.51
N GLU A 161 -3.32 -8.96 3.20
CA GLU A 161 -3.16 -10.14 4.05
C GLU A 161 -1.72 -10.72 3.97
N ILE A 162 -1.02 -10.57 2.85
CA ILE A 162 0.41 -10.91 2.75
C ILE A 162 1.23 -10.01 3.69
N ILE A 163 1.01 -8.70 3.68
CA ILE A 163 1.72 -7.76 4.57
C ILE A 163 1.42 -8.09 6.03
N LYS A 164 0.16 -8.35 6.36
CA LYS A 164 -0.26 -8.77 7.71
C LYS A 164 0.44 -10.07 8.15
N TYR A 165 0.53 -11.05 7.25
CA TYR A 165 1.22 -12.32 7.52
C TYR A 165 2.73 -12.10 7.74
N LEU A 166 3.38 -11.23 6.95
CA LEU A 166 4.78 -10.87 7.15
C LEU A 166 5.03 -10.23 8.52
N ILE A 167 4.14 -9.36 8.97
CA ILE A 167 4.22 -8.76 10.32
C ILE A 167 4.07 -9.83 11.40
N GLN A 168 3.17 -10.79 11.19
CA GLN A 168 3.02 -11.91 12.12
C GLN A 168 4.27 -12.81 12.19
N LEU A 169 4.95 -13.04 11.06
CA LEU A 169 6.22 -13.76 11.01
C LEU A 169 7.32 -13.05 11.80
N ILE A 170 7.45 -11.73 11.63
CA ILE A 170 8.44 -10.92 12.37
C ILE A 170 8.20 -11.02 13.89
N ASN A 171 6.94 -11.04 14.29
CA ASN A 171 6.53 -11.16 15.69
C ASN A 171 6.47 -12.62 16.21
N SER A 172 6.97 -13.58 15.45
CA SER A 172 6.96 -15.01 15.79
C SER A 172 5.56 -15.59 16.07
N LYS A 173 4.51 -14.97 15.51
CA LYS A 173 3.12 -15.43 15.60
C LYS A 173 2.70 -16.33 14.44
N ALA A 174 3.55 -16.46 13.43
CA ALA A 174 3.34 -17.32 12.27
C ALA A 174 4.58 -18.18 12.01
N VAL A 175 4.43 -19.22 11.21
CA VAL A 175 5.51 -20.18 10.91
C VAL A 175 6.02 -19.93 9.50
N VAL A 176 7.34 -19.89 9.37
CA VAL A 176 8.02 -19.82 8.06
C VAL A 176 7.87 -21.17 7.35
N ASP A 177 7.59 -21.12 6.04
CA ASP A 177 7.53 -22.33 5.24
C ASP A 177 8.93 -22.92 5.03
N ASP A 178 9.03 -24.24 5.13
CA ASP A 178 10.21 -24.95 4.66
C ASP A 178 10.16 -25.06 3.13
N ILE A 179 10.93 -24.22 2.46
CA ILE A 179 10.97 -24.15 0.99
C ILE A 179 11.65 -25.38 0.39
N ASP A 180 12.44 -26.10 1.14
CA ASP A 180 13.17 -27.30 0.67
C ASP A 180 12.36 -28.58 0.86
N HIS A 181 11.28 -28.52 1.62
CA HIS A 181 10.41 -29.68 1.82
C HIS A 181 9.76 -30.09 0.49
N LEU A 182 9.77 -31.39 0.19
CA LEU A 182 9.27 -31.93 -1.09
C LEU A 182 7.80 -31.60 -1.36
N SER A 183 6.97 -31.39 -0.35
CA SER A 183 5.59 -30.92 -0.53
C SER A 183 5.48 -29.50 -1.07
N ASN A 184 6.54 -28.69 -0.93
CA ASN A 184 6.60 -27.29 -1.39
C ASN A 184 7.38 -27.14 -2.71
N ARG A 185 7.98 -28.22 -3.22
CA ARG A 185 8.74 -28.23 -4.47
C ARG A 185 8.05 -29.06 -5.53
N ARG A 186 8.00 -28.52 -6.75
CA ARG A 186 7.58 -29.31 -7.92
C ARG A 186 8.77 -30.08 -8.47
N ILE A 187 8.60 -31.39 -8.64
CA ILE A 187 9.58 -32.25 -9.27
C ILE A 187 9.09 -32.55 -10.68
N ARG A 188 9.90 -32.26 -11.70
CA ARG A 188 9.61 -32.64 -13.07
C ARG A 188 10.10 -34.06 -13.33
N THR A 189 9.23 -34.89 -13.86
CA THR A 189 9.60 -36.24 -14.28
C THR A 189 10.44 -36.23 -15.57
N VAL A 190 11.20 -37.30 -15.83
CA VAL A 190 11.98 -37.42 -17.06
C VAL A 190 11.10 -37.32 -18.29
N GLY A 191 9.89 -37.91 -18.27
CA GLY A 191 8.93 -37.83 -19.36
C GLY A 191 8.47 -36.39 -19.64
N GLU A 192 8.22 -35.58 -18.61
CA GLU A 192 7.86 -34.16 -18.76
C GLU A 192 9.02 -33.34 -19.34
N GLN A 193 10.27 -33.67 -18.97
CA GLN A 193 11.44 -32.96 -19.51
C GLN A 193 11.75 -33.31 -20.97
N LEU A 194 11.39 -34.51 -21.40
CA LEU A 194 11.60 -34.96 -22.77
C LEU A 194 10.45 -34.51 -23.71
N ALA A 195 9.28 -34.21 -23.18
CA ALA A 195 8.11 -33.76 -23.95
C ALA A 195 8.12 -32.24 -24.25
N ASN A 196 8.96 -31.46 -23.59
CA ASN A 196 9.19 -30.04 -23.82
C ASN A 196 10.45 -29.82 -24.67
#